data_803e65c789c7527b72e0c47602142274
#
_entry.id   803e65c789c7527b72e0c47602142274
#
_cell.length_a   1.000
_cell.length_b   1.000
_cell.length_c   1.000
_cell.angle_alpha   90.00
_cell.angle_beta   90.00
_cell.angle_gamma   90.00
#
_symmetry.space_group_name_H-M   'P 1'
#
loop_
_entity.id
_entity.type
_entity.pdbx_description
1 polymer ?
#
loop_
_entity_poly.entity_id
_entity_poly.type
_entity_poly.pdbx_seq_one_letter_code
_entity_poly.pdbx_strand_id
1 'polypeptide(L)'
;LVGSEMCIRDSYRTFARSAILLENEVQAQMKYNGYSREKAEQVAATRVAPPGTSEHNTGLAVDILSGDYYYHHSTMEESFEYDAEAIWMAEHCAEYGFILRYPKGKQDVTGIIFEPWHFRYVGVEIATYIMENNLTLEEYLGVA
;
A
#
# COMPACT_ATOMS: atom_id res chain seq x y z
N LEU A 1 4.18 -7.43 -21.19
CA LEU A 1 4.24 -5.96 -21.08
C LEU A 1 5.48 -5.44 -21.83
N VAL A 2 5.48 -5.48 -23.16
CA VAL A 2 6.61 -4.96 -23.98
C VAL A 2 6.53 -3.43 -23.94
N GLY A 3 7.56 -2.79 -23.31
CA GLY A 3 7.67 -1.33 -23.25
C GLY A 3 7.02 -0.67 -22.02
N SER A 4 6.46 -1.45 -21.11
CA SER A 4 5.95 -0.92 -19.83
C SER A 4 7.09 -0.60 -18.87
N GLU A 5 7.03 0.57 -18.25
CA GLU A 5 7.95 0.97 -17.18
C GLU A 5 7.20 0.91 -15.85
N MET A 6 7.80 0.25 -14.86
CA MET A 6 7.36 0.32 -13.48
C MET A 6 8.30 1.21 -12.68
N CYS A 7 7.72 2.11 -11.88
CA CYS A 7 8.46 3.06 -11.07
C CYS A 7 8.25 2.77 -9.59
N ILE A 8 9.33 2.70 -8.82
CA ILE A 8 9.26 2.71 -7.37
C ILE A 8 8.89 4.12 -6.93
N ARG A 9 7.69 4.28 -6.36
CA ARG A 9 7.17 5.56 -5.86
C ARG A 9 7.68 5.87 -4.46
N ASP A 10 7.73 4.84 -3.59
CA ASP A 10 8.26 4.94 -2.23
C ASP A 10 8.86 3.58 -1.81
N SER A 11 9.80 3.59 -0.87
CA SER A 11 10.45 2.38 -0.35
C SER A 11 10.77 2.56 1.14
N TYR A 12 12.04 2.56 1.55
CA TYR A 12 12.38 2.84 2.93
C TYR A 12 11.96 4.25 3.36
N ARG A 13 11.27 4.33 4.49
CA ARG A 13 10.74 5.58 5.06
C ARG A 13 11.20 5.73 6.50
N THR A 14 11.81 6.86 6.84
CA THR A 14 12.12 7.19 8.24
C THR A 14 10.84 7.49 9.03
N PHE A 15 10.88 7.33 10.36
CA PHE A 15 9.76 7.71 11.23
C PHE A 15 9.35 9.17 11.05
N ALA A 16 10.34 10.08 10.91
CA ALA A 16 10.08 11.49 10.66
C ALA A 16 9.33 11.72 9.34
N ARG A 17 9.71 10.99 8.29
CA ARG A 17 9.00 11.07 6.99
C ARG A 17 7.57 10.53 7.11
N SER A 18 7.36 9.41 7.80
CA SER A 18 6.03 8.86 8.06
C SER A 18 5.12 9.85 8.80
N ALA A 19 5.66 10.56 9.80
CA ALA A 19 4.92 11.59 10.53
C ALA A 19 4.47 12.75 9.61
N ILE A 20 5.35 13.21 8.73
CA ILE A 20 5.03 14.27 7.75
C ILE A 20 3.93 13.80 6.79
N LEU A 21 4.01 12.57 6.28
CA LEU A 21 3.02 12.05 5.35
C LEU A 21 1.65 11.89 6.00
N LEU A 22 1.60 11.38 7.25
CA LEU A 22 0.36 11.27 8.00
C LEU A 22 -0.27 12.65 8.24
N GLU A 23 0.51 13.63 8.68
CA GLU A 23 0.01 15.00 8.89
C GLU A 23 -0.49 15.62 7.57
N ASN A 24 0.21 15.42 6.46
CA ASN A 24 -0.24 15.90 5.16
C ASN A 24 -1.58 15.29 4.77
N GLU A 25 -1.78 13.99 5.01
CA GLU A 25 -3.05 13.32 4.77
C GLU A 25 -4.17 13.88 5.68
N VAL A 26 -3.89 14.10 6.97
CA VAL A 26 -4.83 14.75 7.90
C VAL A 26 -5.25 16.13 7.37
N GLN A 27 -4.31 16.97 6.95
CA GLN A 27 -4.61 18.29 6.38
C GLN A 27 -5.42 18.17 5.08
N ALA A 28 -5.14 17.19 4.25
CA ALA A 28 -5.91 16.93 3.03
C ALA A 28 -7.36 16.56 3.35
N GLN A 29 -7.59 15.67 4.32
CA GLN A 29 -8.92 15.27 4.75
C GLN A 29 -9.72 16.43 5.34
N MET A 30 -9.08 17.30 6.14
CA MET A 30 -9.71 18.52 6.63
C MET A 30 -10.08 19.49 5.51
N LYS A 31 -9.16 19.70 4.55
CA LYS A 31 -9.31 20.67 3.48
C LYS A 31 -10.35 20.27 2.42
N TYR A 32 -10.29 19.00 1.97
CA TYR A 32 -11.09 18.56 0.81
C TYR A 32 -12.40 17.90 1.21
N ASN A 33 -12.48 17.29 2.41
CA ASN A 33 -13.68 16.62 2.90
C ASN A 33 -14.39 17.39 4.02
N GLY A 34 -13.79 18.50 4.50
CA GLY A 34 -14.39 19.33 5.56
C GLY A 34 -14.46 18.64 6.91
N TYR A 35 -13.66 17.61 7.16
CA TYR A 35 -13.68 16.87 8.43
C TYR A 35 -13.09 17.69 9.57
N SER A 36 -13.59 17.45 10.80
CA SER A 36 -12.89 17.89 12.01
C SER A 36 -11.50 17.23 12.08
N ARG A 37 -10.59 17.83 12.85
CA ARG A 37 -9.24 17.27 13.06
C ARG A 37 -9.30 15.82 13.53
N GLU A 38 -10.12 15.53 14.54
CA GLU A 38 -10.30 14.19 15.09
C GLU A 38 -10.76 13.17 14.02
N LYS A 39 -11.77 13.54 13.22
CA LYS A 39 -12.25 12.67 12.12
C LYS A 39 -11.21 12.51 11.03
N ALA A 40 -10.48 13.59 10.70
CA ALA A 40 -9.42 13.55 9.70
C ALA A 40 -8.27 12.63 10.13
N GLU A 41 -7.87 12.63 11.40
CA GLU A 41 -6.85 11.73 11.95
C GLU A 41 -7.30 10.26 11.88
N GLN A 42 -8.54 9.96 12.20
CA GLN A 42 -9.09 8.61 12.07
C GLN A 42 -9.05 8.11 10.63
N VAL A 43 -9.48 8.94 9.68
CA VAL A 43 -9.48 8.58 8.25
C VAL A 43 -8.05 8.49 7.71
N ALA A 44 -7.19 9.44 8.05
CA ALA A 44 -5.80 9.43 7.61
C ALA A 44 -5.05 8.17 8.04
N ALA A 45 -5.31 7.67 9.26
CA ALA A 45 -4.67 6.45 9.78
C ALA A 45 -5.04 5.17 9.01
N THR A 46 -6.15 5.16 8.27
CA THR A 46 -6.52 4.03 7.38
C THR A 46 -5.86 4.11 6.01
N ARG A 47 -5.17 5.21 5.68
CA ARG A 47 -4.53 5.48 4.40
C ARG A 47 -3.01 5.60 4.52
N VAL A 48 -2.54 6.12 5.64
CA VAL A 48 -1.12 6.31 5.94
C VAL A 48 -0.87 5.79 7.35
N ALA A 49 -0.20 4.66 7.46
CA ALA A 49 0.11 4.04 8.74
C ALA A 49 0.89 5.01 9.65
N PRO A 50 0.53 5.11 10.95
CA PRO A 50 1.22 5.97 11.90
C PRO A 50 2.72 5.67 11.98
N PRO A 51 3.56 6.65 12.36
CA PRO A 51 4.99 6.44 12.54
C PRO A 51 5.30 5.28 13.49
N GLY A 52 6.16 4.37 13.07
CA GLY A 52 6.52 3.16 13.83
C GLY A 52 5.62 1.94 13.58
N THR A 53 4.48 2.12 12.90
CA THR A 53 3.62 1.01 12.44
C THR A 53 3.66 0.84 10.93
N SER A 54 4.24 1.80 10.20
CA SER A 54 4.41 1.72 8.74
C SER A 54 5.44 0.66 8.37
N GLU A 55 5.09 -0.26 7.48
CA GLU A 55 6.00 -1.30 6.97
C GLU A 55 7.20 -0.73 6.19
N HIS A 56 7.05 0.47 5.60
CA HIS A 56 8.16 1.18 4.98
C HIS A 56 9.29 1.49 5.96
N ASN A 57 9.03 1.58 7.27
CA ASN A 57 10.06 1.76 8.28
C ASN A 57 10.96 0.53 8.46
N THR A 58 10.52 -0.63 7.99
CA THR A 58 11.30 -1.88 8.04
C THR A 58 12.24 -2.05 6.85
N GLY A 59 12.02 -1.31 5.76
CA GLY A 59 12.70 -1.51 4.47
C GLY A 59 12.19 -2.73 3.69
N LEU A 60 11.08 -3.35 4.12
CA LEU A 60 10.49 -4.53 3.48
C LEU A 60 9.23 -4.22 2.66
N ALA A 61 8.82 -2.95 2.60
CA ALA A 61 7.69 -2.52 1.80
C ALA A 61 8.12 -1.57 0.67
N VAL A 62 7.38 -1.64 -0.44
CA VAL A 62 7.61 -0.81 -1.62
C VAL A 62 6.28 -0.44 -2.26
N ASP A 63 6.16 0.83 -2.68
CA ASP A 63 5.06 1.30 -3.51
C ASP A 63 5.52 1.36 -4.98
N ILE A 64 4.83 0.63 -5.84
CA ILE A 64 5.15 0.50 -7.27
C ILE A 64 3.97 1.02 -8.10
N LEU A 65 4.26 1.87 -9.08
CA LEU A 65 3.29 2.40 -10.03
C LEU A 65 3.77 2.12 -11.46
N SER A 66 2.86 2.17 -12.44
CA SER A 66 3.27 2.31 -13.83
C SER A 66 3.93 3.66 -14.07
N GLY A 67 4.83 3.75 -15.05
CA GLY A 67 5.43 5.02 -15.44
C GLY A 67 4.38 6.03 -15.87
N ASP A 68 3.38 5.59 -16.63
CA ASP A 68 2.28 6.43 -17.09
C ASP A 68 1.47 6.99 -15.92
N TYR A 69 1.07 6.14 -14.97
CA TYR A 69 0.35 6.59 -13.78
C TYR A 69 1.18 7.57 -12.95
N TYR A 70 2.46 7.28 -12.74
CA TYR A 70 3.39 8.13 -11.97
C TYR A 70 3.51 9.54 -12.54
N TYR A 71 3.54 9.70 -13.87
CA TYR A 71 3.69 11.00 -14.52
C TYR A 71 2.38 11.79 -14.63
N HIS A 72 1.23 11.12 -14.66
CA HIS A 72 -0.06 11.77 -14.89
C HIS A 72 -0.91 11.95 -13.64
N HIS A 73 -0.56 11.28 -12.53
CA HIS A 73 -1.31 11.37 -11.27
C HIS A 73 -0.44 11.91 -10.13
N SER A 74 -0.99 12.87 -9.38
CA SER A 74 -0.32 13.47 -8.20
C SER A 74 -0.47 12.63 -6.93
N THR A 75 -1.50 11.77 -6.90
CA THR A 75 -1.87 10.90 -5.78
C THR A 75 -1.94 9.44 -6.20
N MET A 76 -1.77 8.53 -5.25
CA MET A 76 -2.03 7.11 -5.44
C MET A 76 -3.48 6.83 -5.09
N GLU A 77 -4.20 6.18 -6.00
CA GLU A 77 -5.63 5.91 -5.85
C GLU A 77 -5.95 4.46 -6.22
N GLU A 78 -7.03 3.94 -5.67
CA GLU A 78 -7.48 2.55 -5.91
C GLU A 78 -7.69 2.26 -7.41
N SER A 79 -8.00 3.28 -8.22
CA SER A 79 -8.16 3.16 -9.67
C SER A 79 -6.92 2.65 -10.40
N PHE A 80 -5.74 2.72 -9.79
CA PHE A 80 -4.52 2.10 -10.31
C PHE A 80 -4.68 0.58 -10.51
N GLU A 81 -5.60 -0.07 -9.82
CA GLU A 81 -5.89 -1.51 -10.00
C GLU A 81 -6.21 -1.91 -11.45
N TYR A 82 -6.64 -0.95 -12.28
CA TYR A 82 -6.99 -1.20 -13.69
C TYR A 82 -5.81 -1.06 -14.65
N ASP A 83 -4.66 -0.56 -14.20
CA ASP A 83 -3.45 -0.48 -15.01
C ASP A 83 -2.87 -1.88 -15.26
N ALA A 84 -2.38 -2.11 -16.47
CA ALA A 84 -1.82 -3.41 -16.85
C ALA A 84 -0.66 -3.85 -15.95
N GLU A 85 0.15 -2.89 -15.49
CA GLU A 85 1.26 -3.12 -14.56
C GLU A 85 0.78 -3.51 -13.17
N ALA A 86 -0.30 -2.89 -12.66
CA ALA A 86 -0.89 -3.25 -11.37
C ALA A 86 -1.46 -4.68 -11.41
N ILE A 87 -2.17 -5.03 -12.49
CA ILE A 87 -2.70 -6.38 -12.71
C ILE A 87 -1.54 -7.39 -12.74
N TRP A 88 -0.51 -7.11 -13.53
CA TRP A 88 0.65 -8.00 -13.64
C TRP A 88 1.36 -8.18 -12.28
N MET A 89 1.57 -7.09 -11.55
CA MET A 89 2.18 -7.15 -10.21
C MET A 89 1.33 -7.98 -9.23
N ALA A 90 0.02 -7.81 -9.23
CA ALA A 90 -0.86 -8.59 -8.37
C ALA A 90 -0.82 -10.09 -8.68
N GLU A 91 -0.65 -10.47 -9.95
CA GLU A 91 -0.58 -11.86 -10.40
C GLU A 91 0.80 -12.50 -10.16
N HIS A 92 1.88 -11.73 -10.22
CA HIS A 92 3.25 -12.25 -10.26
C HIS A 92 4.12 -11.89 -9.05
N CYS A 93 3.70 -11.01 -8.15
CA CYS A 93 4.53 -10.52 -7.04
C CYS A 93 5.06 -11.66 -6.15
N ALA A 94 4.30 -12.75 -5.99
CA ALA A 94 4.69 -13.90 -5.18
C ALA A 94 5.94 -14.60 -5.71
N GLU A 95 6.14 -14.63 -7.04
CA GLU A 95 7.33 -15.21 -7.68
C GLU A 95 8.63 -14.52 -7.21
N TYR A 96 8.51 -13.26 -6.79
CA TYR A 96 9.61 -12.43 -6.29
C TYR A 96 9.62 -12.29 -4.76
N GLY A 97 8.76 -13.02 -4.05
CA GLY A 97 8.66 -13.01 -2.60
C GLY A 97 7.87 -11.84 -2.01
N PHE A 98 7.08 -11.16 -2.81
CA PHE A 98 6.19 -10.08 -2.37
C PHE A 98 4.73 -10.53 -2.31
N ILE A 99 3.97 -9.88 -1.44
CA ILE A 99 2.51 -9.97 -1.40
C ILE A 99 1.88 -8.62 -1.71
N LEU A 100 0.69 -8.62 -2.32
CA LEU A 100 -0.19 -7.45 -2.31
C LEU A 100 -0.70 -7.29 -0.88
N ARG A 101 -0.14 -6.32 -0.16
CA ARG A 101 -0.23 -6.25 1.30
C ARG A 101 -1.62 -5.89 1.84
N TYR A 102 -2.32 -5.02 1.14
CA TYR A 102 -3.64 -4.51 1.52
C TYR A 102 -4.67 -4.84 0.43
N PRO A 103 -5.10 -6.13 0.33
CA PRO A 103 -5.97 -6.57 -0.75
C PRO A 103 -7.40 -6.06 -0.56
N LYS A 104 -8.14 -5.97 -1.66
CA LYS A 104 -9.51 -5.47 -1.69
C LYS A 104 -10.44 -6.32 -0.81
N GLY A 105 -11.26 -5.64 -0.01
CA GLY A 105 -12.23 -6.30 0.88
C GLY A 105 -11.66 -6.85 2.19
N LYS A 106 -10.42 -6.53 2.53
CA LYS A 106 -9.74 -6.99 3.76
C LYS A 106 -9.40 -5.86 4.74
N GLN A 107 -9.99 -4.67 4.56
CA GLN A 107 -9.71 -3.52 5.42
C GLN A 107 -10.02 -3.77 6.91
N ASP A 108 -11.07 -4.55 7.20
CA ASP A 108 -11.45 -4.88 8.59
C ASP A 108 -10.37 -5.72 9.30
N VAL A 109 -9.54 -6.44 8.54
CA VAL A 109 -8.44 -7.25 9.04
C VAL A 109 -7.15 -6.45 9.10
N THR A 110 -6.83 -5.73 8.02
CA THR A 110 -5.53 -5.03 7.88
C THR A 110 -5.52 -3.64 8.52
N GLY A 111 -6.69 -3.03 8.74
CA GLY A 111 -6.84 -1.64 9.20
C GLY A 111 -6.53 -0.58 8.14
N ILE A 112 -6.06 -0.97 6.95
CA ILE A 112 -5.66 -0.08 5.84
C ILE A 112 -6.61 -0.33 4.65
N ILE A 113 -6.92 0.71 3.91
CA ILE A 113 -7.72 0.61 2.68
C ILE A 113 -7.03 -0.27 1.63
N PHE A 114 -7.75 -0.62 0.57
CA PHE A 114 -7.14 -1.30 -0.57
C PHE A 114 -6.06 -0.44 -1.22
N GLU A 115 -4.86 -0.99 -1.38
CA GLU A 115 -3.71 -0.30 -1.97
C GLU A 115 -3.07 -1.15 -3.06
N PRO A 116 -3.49 -1.02 -4.34
CA PRO A 116 -2.97 -1.83 -5.46
C PRO A 116 -1.49 -1.57 -5.79
N TRP A 117 -0.87 -0.58 -5.18
CA TRP A 117 0.54 -0.21 -5.34
C TRP A 117 1.46 -0.76 -4.24
N HIS A 118 0.90 -1.17 -3.07
CA HIS A 118 1.71 -1.47 -1.88
C HIS A 118 2.03 -2.96 -1.76
N PHE A 119 3.31 -3.28 -1.87
CA PHE A 119 3.83 -4.64 -1.80
C PHE A 119 4.75 -4.82 -0.60
N ARG A 120 4.60 -5.97 0.10
CA ARG A 120 5.41 -6.36 1.24
C ARG A 120 6.24 -7.60 0.90
N TYR A 121 7.56 -7.53 1.14
CA TYR A 121 8.44 -8.68 1.02
C TYR A 121 8.30 -9.60 2.23
N VAL A 122 8.07 -10.88 1.97
CA VAL A 122 7.93 -11.94 2.99
C VAL A 122 8.71 -13.22 2.62
N GLY A 123 9.38 -13.24 1.46
CA GLY A 123 10.03 -14.41 0.88
C GLY A 123 9.07 -15.23 0.01
N VAL A 124 9.63 -15.95 -0.97
CA VAL A 124 8.85 -16.61 -2.04
C VAL A 124 7.86 -17.64 -1.49
N GLU A 125 8.30 -18.51 -0.60
CA GLU A 125 7.46 -19.59 -0.04
C GLU A 125 6.21 -19.04 0.67
N ILE A 126 6.41 -18.04 1.55
CA ILE A 126 5.32 -17.40 2.29
C ILE A 126 4.43 -16.60 1.36
N ALA A 127 5.02 -15.85 0.43
CA ALA A 127 4.28 -15.05 -0.54
C ALA A 127 3.36 -15.91 -1.41
N THR A 128 3.89 -17.01 -1.93
CA THR A 128 3.12 -17.97 -2.73
C THR A 128 1.94 -18.51 -1.94
N TYR A 129 2.16 -18.95 -0.70
CA TYR A 129 1.10 -19.48 0.14
C TYR A 129 0.00 -18.43 0.42
N ILE A 130 0.39 -17.21 0.78
CA ILE A 130 -0.54 -16.10 1.08
C ILE A 130 -1.38 -15.75 -0.16
N MET A 131 -0.73 -15.57 -1.32
CA MET A 131 -1.42 -15.14 -2.53
C MET A 131 -2.33 -16.23 -3.10
N GLU A 132 -1.90 -17.50 -3.13
CA GLU A 132 -2.70 -18.62 -3.61
C GLU A 132 -3.95 -18.89 -2.75
N ASN A 133 -3.88 -18.61 -1.44
CA ASN A 133 -4.99 -18.81 -0.51
C ASN A 133 -5.80 -17.53 -0.24
N ASN A 134 -5.50 -16.42 -0.92
CA ASN A 134 -6.15 -15.12 -0.76
C ASN A 134 -6.21 -14.65 0.71
N LEU A 135 -5.08 -14.78 1.41
CA LEU A 135 -4.92 -14.39 2.81
C LEU A 135 -4.30 -12.99 2.91
N THR A 136 -4.50 -12.34 4.07
CA THR A 136 -3.65 -11.23 4.50
C THR A 136 -2.45 -11.76 5.29
N LEU A 137 -1.47 -10.92 5.54
CA LEU A 137 -0.35 -11.28 6.42
C LEU A 137 -0.81 -11.57 7.84
N GLU A 138 -1.81 -10.83 8.33
CA GLU A 138 -2.44 -11.05 9.66
C GLU A 138 -3.11 -12.41 9.75
N GLU A 139 -3.89 -12.80 8.74
CA GLU A 139 -4.54 -14.12 8.69
C GLU A 139 -3.50 -15.25 8.65
N TYR A 140 -2.43 -15.08 7.85
CA TYR A 140 -1.33 -16.04 7.81
C TYR A 140 -0.63 -16.21 9.16
N LEU A 141 -0.41 -15.11 9.88
CA LEU A 141 0.23 -15.11 11.20
C LEU A 141 -0.72 -15.50 12.35
N GLY A 142 -2.03 -15.64 12.10
CA GLY A 142 -3.03 -15.96 13.11
C GLY A 142 -3.26 -14.86 14.14
N VAL A 143 -3.12 -13.60 13.74
CA VAL A 143 -3.32 -12.40 14.57
C VAL A 143 -4.49 -11.53 14.11
N ALA A 144 -5.30 -12.04 13.19
CA ALA A 144 -6.51 -11.40 12.65
C ALA A 144 -7.71 -11.58 13.58
#